data_96464a6a4b2c68591d23e79fb5b96974
#
_entry.id   96464a6a4b2c68591d23e79fb5b96974
#
_cell.length_a   1.000
_cell.length_b   1.000
_cell.length_c   1.000
_cell.angle_alpha   90.00
_cell.angle_beta   90.00
_cell.angle_gamma   90.00
#
_symmetry.space_group_name_H-M   'P 1'
#
loop_
_entity.id
_entity.type
_entity.pdbx_description
1 polymer ?
#
loop_
_entity_poly.entity_id
_entity_poly.type
_entity_poly.pdbx_seq_one_letter_code
_entity_poly.pdbx_strand_id
1 'polypeptide(L)'
;MPDHEMVGLFYKTMKKVSKKQSKLNREVAKIKSELPPFCAICGSRSSDAAHLIPKSMWPEHYTNPLNIVCLCRECHNKYDNDLSFRKLQLKLIRQVQSFDTLAANRYFKL
;
A
#
# COMPACT_ATOMS: atom_id res chain seq x y z
N MET A 1 -14.53 -3.72 36.32
CA MET A 1 -14.27 -3.89 35.70
C MET A 1 -14.40 -4.37 35.41
N PRO A 2 -14.63 -4.70 35.44
CA PRO A 2 -14.23 -5.21 34.90
C PRO A 2 -14.38 -5.32 33.98
N ASP A 3 -15.11 -5.24 33.50
CA ASP A 3 -14.98 -5.34 32.47
C ASP A 3 -14.19 -4.61 31.85
N HIS A 4 -14.32 -3.79 32.14
CA HIS A 4 -13.32 -3.01 31.71
C HIS A 4 -12.08 -3.75 31.55
N GLU A 5 -11.85 -4.65 32.38
CA GLU A 5 -10.72 -5.45 32.25
C GLU A 5 -10.75 -6.29 31.03
N MET A 6 -11.89 -6.86 30.68
CA MET A 6 -12.03 -7.60 29.45
C MET A 6 -11.79 -6.72 28.26
N VAL A 7 -12.33 -5.53 28.30
CA VAL A 7 -12.12 -4.60 27.21
C VAL A 7 -10.65 -4.26 27.08
N GLY A 8 -9.97 -4.10 28.20
CA GLY A 8 -8.55 -3.80 28.17
C GLY A 8 -7.73 -4.89 27.54
N LEU A 9 -8.03 -6.13 27.85
CA LEU A 9 -7.31 -7.24 27.26
C LEU A 9 -7.55 -7.33 25.77
N PHE A 10 -8.80 -7.21 25.37
CA PHE A 10 -9.13 -7.26 23.96
C PHE A 10 -8.42 -6.16 23.20
N TYR A 11 -8.42 -4.97 23.76
CA TYR A 11 -7.78 -3.84 23.16
C TYR A 11 -6.27 -4.06 22.98
N LYS A 12 -5.63 -4.59 23.99
CA LYS A 12 -4.21 -4.88 23.89
C LYS A 12 -3.92 -5.89 22.79
N THR A 13 -4.76 -6.91 22.70
CA THR A 13 -4.56 -7.92 21.67
C THR A 13 -4.67 -7.32 20.29
N MET A 14 -5.65 -6.48 20.08
CA MET A 14 -5.84 -5.86 18.78
C MET A 14 -4.72 -4.92 18.40
N LYS A 15 -4.10 -4.29 19.36
CA LYS A 15 -3.02 -3.36 19.09
C LYS A 15 -1.68 -4.00 18.96
N LYS A 16 -1.58 -5.25 19.34
CA LYS A 16 -0.30 -5.90 19.32
C LYS A 16 0.10 -6.26 17.91
N VAL A 17 1.26 -5.82 17.50
CA VAL A 17 1.81 -6.09 16.18
C VAL A 17 3.03 -6.98 16.38
N SER A 18 3.18 -8.03 15.56
CA SER A 18 4.31 -8.92 15.67
C SER A 18 5.62 -8.18 15.40
N LYS A 19 6.73 -8.70 15.91
CA LYS A 19 8.04 -8.10 15.64
C LYS A 19 8.33 -8.09 14.16
N LYS A 20 7.95 -9.16 13.46
CA LYS A 20 8.15 -9.25 12.02
C LYS A 20 7.37 -8.15 11.31
N GLN A 21 6.10 -7.95 11.67
CA GLN A 21 5.28 -6.92 11.03
C GLN A 21 5.80 -5.52 11.36
N SER A 22 6.27 -5.31 12.58
CA SER A 22 6.87 -4.02 12.95
C SER A 22 8.08 -3.70 12.10
N LYS A 23 8.93 -4.70 11.84
CA LYS A 23 10.10 -4.51 11.00
C LYS A 23 9.68 -4.14 9.58
N LEU A 24 8.69 -4.85 9.02
CA LEU A 24 8.20 -4.56 7.69
C LEU A 24 7.61 -3.16 7.60
N ASN A 25 6.87 -2.75 8.62
CA ASN A 25 6.30 -1.41 8.65
C ASN A 25 7.37 -0.33 8.67
N ARG A 26 8.47 -0.57 9.39
CA ARG A 26 9.59 0.39 9.41
C ARG A 26 10.25 0.49 8.04
N GLU A 27 10.37 -0.63 7.32
CA GLU A 27 10.94 -0.60 5.99
C GLU A 27 10.06 0.19 5.04
N VAL A 28 8.74 0.00 5.13
CA VAL A 28 7.80 0.77 4.30
C VAL A 28 7.90 2.26 4.63
N ALA A 29 8.00 2.60 5.92
CA ALA A 29 8.12 4.00 6.33
C ALA A 29 9.40 4.63 5.77
N LYS A 30 10.49 3.88 5.73
CA LYS A 30 11.74 4.38 5.17
C LYS A 30 11.59 4.64 3.68
N ILE A 31 10.98 3.70 2.95
CA ILE A 31 10.74 3.88 1.52
C ILE A 31 9.88 5.11 1.29
N LYS A 32 8.82 5.26 2.08
CA LYS A 32 7.93 6.41 1.97
C LYS A 32 8.68 7.72 2.15
N SER A 33 9.60 7.77 3.11
CA SER A 33 10.35 9.00 3.38
C SER A 33 11.25 9.41 2.23
N GLU A 34 11.55 8.50 1.32
CA GLU A 34 12.41 8.76 0.17
C GLU A 34 11.64 9.03 -1.11
N LEU A 35 10.30 8.94 -1.07
CA LEU A 35 9.49 9.21 -2.24
C LEU A 35 9.35 10.72 -2.48
N PRO A 36 9.28 11.13 -3.76
CA PRO A 36 8.95 12.52 -4.06
C PRO A 36 7.56 12.85 -3.49
N PRO A 37 7.36 14.05 -2.93
CA PRO A 37 6.09 14.41 -2.29
C PRO A 37 5.02 14.84 -3.28
N PHE A 38 4.87 14.11 -4.37
CA PHE A 38 3.93 14.43 -5.44
C PHE A 38 3.21 13.17 -5.89
N CYS A 39 1.91 13.30 -6.16
CA CYS A 39 1.11 12.18 -6.63
C CYS A 39 1.62 11.65 -7.96
N ALA A 40 1.83 10.34 -8.04
CA ALA A 40 2.33 9.71 -9.26
C ALA A 40 1.30 9.73 -10.40
N ILE A 41 0.05 10.04 -10.13
CA ILE A 41 -1.01 10.08 -11.14
C ILE A 41 -1.30 11.51 -11.58
N CYS A 42 -1.65 12.39 -10.65
CA CYS A 42 -2.07 13.74 -11.00
C CYS A 42 -1.02 14.82 -10.73
N GLY A 43 0.08 14.48 -10.05
CA GLY A 43 1.16 15.42 -9.79
C GLY A 43 0.92 16.37 -8.64
N SER A 44 -0.22 16.31 -7.97
CA SER A 44 -0.48 17.21 -6.85
C SER A 44 0.37 16.82 -5.65
N ARG A 45 0.62 17.79 -4.76
CA ARG A 45 1.43 17.54 -3.58
C ARG A 45 0.73 16.57 -2.64
N SER A 46 1.45 15.58 -2.17
CA SER A 46 0.89 14.56 -1.27
C SER A 46 2.00 13.84 -0.55
N SER A 47 1.67 13.26 0.60
CA SER A 47 2.61 12.43 1.34
C SER A 47 2.03 11.03 1.60
N ASP A 48 0.93 10.66 0.96
CA ASP A 48 0.33 9.33 1.15
C ASP A 48 1.09 8.29 0.34
N ALA A 49 1.59 7.27 1.02
CA ALA A 49 2.22 6.15 0.32
C ALA A 49 1.13 5.13 -0.04
N ALA A 50 1.21 4.60 -1.23
CA ALA A 50 0.25 3.63 -1.73
C ALA A 50 1.00 2.43 -2.31
N HIS A 51 0.48 1.23 -2.04
CA HIS A 51 0.99 0.02 -2.67
C HIS A 51 0.27 -0.20 -3.99
N LEU A 52 1.04 -0.46 -5.04
CA LEU A 52 0.45 -0.67 -6.38
C LEU A 52 -0.31 -1.98 -6.45
N ILE A 53 0.19 -3.03 -5.78
CA ILE A 53 -0.55 -4.28 -5.62
C ILE A 53 -0.63 -4.58 -4.12
N PRO A 54 -1.79 -5.13 -3.65
CA PRO A 54 -2.05 -5.20 -2.22
C PRO A 54 -1.29 -6.31 -1.50
N LYS A 55 -0.93 -6.02 -0.25
CA LYS A 55 -0.25 -6.97 0.61
C LYS A 55 -1.06 -8.25 0.81
N SER A 56 -2.38 -8.15 0.84
CA SER A 56 -3.24 -9.29 1.08
C SER A 56 -3.08 -10.38 0.02
N MET A 57 -2.75 -9.99 -1.22
CA MET A 57 -2.59 -10.94 -2.31
C MET A 57 -1.12 -11.20 -2.63
N TRP A 58 -0.27 -10.21 -2.42
CA TRP A 58 1.16 -10.31 -2.73
C TRP A 58 1.99 -9.79 -1.57
N PRO A 59 2.01 -10.52 -0.44
CA PRO A 59 2.79 -10.07 0.73
C PRO A 59 4.28 -9.96 0.45
N GLU A 60 4.78 -10.71 -0.52
CA GLU A 60 6.20 -10.68 -0.88
C GLU A 60 6.62 -9.32 -1.44
N HIS A 61 5.68 -8.51 -1.91
CA HIS A 61 5.99 -7.19 -2.46
C HIS A 61 5.67 -6.04 -1.49
N TYR A 62 5.33 -6.36 -0.24
CA TYR A 62 4.95 -5.32 0.71
C TYR A 62 6.07 -4.29 0.93
N THR A 63 7.31 -4.74 0.97
CA THR A 63 8.47 -3.86 1.17
C THR A 63 9.28 -3.62 -0.10
N ASN A 64 8.70 -3.94 -1.24
CA ASN A 64 9.37 -3.71 -2.52
C ASN A 64 9.24 -2.23 -2.89
N PRO A 65 10.36 -1.49 -3.02
CA PRO A 65 10.29 -0.06 -3.34
C PRO A 65 9.55 0.23 -4.64
N LEU A 66 9.61 -0.68 -5.62
CA LEU A 66 8.91 -0.50 -6.88
C LEU A 66 7.40 -0.67 -6.75
N ASN A 67 6.94 -1.25 -5.64
CA ASN A 67 5.52 -1.43 -5.37
C ASN A 67 4.91 -0.28 -4.57
N ILE A 68 5.70 0.73 -4.24
CA ILE A 68 5.25 1.82 -3.36
C ILE A 68 5.43 3.14 -4.09
N VAL A 69 4.35 3.92 -4.18
CA VAL A 69 4.38 5.24 -4.81
C VAL A 69 3.63 6.23 -3.93
N CYS A 70 3.81 7.50 -4.22
CA CYS A 70 3.04 8.56 -3.56
C CYS A 70 1.78 8.83 -4.40
N LEU A 71 0.62 8.80 -3.77
CA LEU A 71 -0.64 9.17 -4.41
C LEU A 71 -1.38 10.14 -3.51
N CYS A 72 -2.08 11.11 -4.10
CA CYS A 72 -2.95 11.96 -3.32
C CYS A 72 -4.16 11.13 -2.87
N ARG A 73 -4.86 11.62 -1.84
CA ARG A 73 -5.96 10.87 -1.26
C ARG A 73 -7.02 10.50 -2.30
N GLU A 74 -7.33 11.42 -3.18
CA GLU A 74 -8.34 11.19 -4.20
C GLU A 74 -7.90 10.12 -5.20
N CYS A 75 -6.69 10.24 -5.73
CA CYS A 75 -6.17 9.25 -6.68
C CYS A 75 -5.99 7.89 -6.01
N HIS A 76 -5.57 7.88 -4.74
CA HIS A 76 -5.39 6.65 -3.99
C HIS A 76 -6.73 5.90 -3.86
N ASN A 77 -7.79 6.62 -3.50
CA ASN A 77 -9.11 6.01 -3.37
C ASN A 77 -9.62 5.48 -4.70
N LYS A 78 -9.44 6.24 -5.77
CA LYS A 78 -9.87 5.81 -7.10
C LYS A 78 -9.07 4.59 -7.56
N TYR A 79 -7.78 4.61 -7.34
CA TYR A 79 -6.92 3.51 -7.74
C TYR A 79 -7.33 2.22 -7.03
N ASP A 80 -7.59 2.29 -5.74
CA ASP A 80 -7.93 1.09 -4.96
C ASP A 80 -9.32 0.55 -5.28
N ASN A 81 -10.26 1.43 -5.60
CA ASN A 81 -11.68 1.06 -5.66
C ASN A 81 -12.30 1.07 -7.04
N ASP A 82 -11.59 1.55 -8.06
CA ASP A 82 -12.15 1.68 -9.40
C ASP A 82 -11.20 1.03 -10.42
N LEU A 83 -11.57 -0.17 -10.87
CA LEU A 83 -10.73 -0.91 -11.81
C LEU A 83 -10.56 -0.14 -13.12
N SER A 84 -11.61 0.53 -13.59
CA SER A 84 -11.52 1.29 -14.84
C SER A 84 -10.48 2.40 -14.72
N PHE A 85 -10.47 3.10 -13.59
CA PHE A 85 -9.48 4.15 -13.34
C PHE A 85 -8.09 3.54 -13.26
N ARG A 86 -7.94 2.42 -12.55
CA ARG A 86 -6.66 1.75 -12.39
C ARG A 86 -6.06 1.33 -13.72
N LYS A 87 -6.90 0.82 -14.61
CA LYS A 87 -6.44 0.33 -15.92
C LYS A 87 -5.95 1.46 -16.83
N LEU A 88 -6.29 2.70 -16.52
CA LEU A 88 -5.81 3.84 -17.30
C LEU A 88 -4.39 4.27 -16.90
N GLN A 89 -3.88 3.78 -15.77
CA GLN A 89 -2.59 4.20 -15.23
C GLN A 89 -1.47 3.37 -15.85
N LEU A 90 -1.17 3.58 -17.12
CA LEU A 90 -0.21 2.76 -17.87
C LEU A 90 1.18 2.77 -17.25
N LYS A 91 1.63 3.92 -16.74
CA LYS A 91 2.95 3.99 -16.10
C LYS A 91 3.03 3.07 -14.89
N LEU A 92 1.97 3.06 -14.08
CA LEU A 92 1.96 2.24 -12.89
C LEU A 92 1.85 0.75 -13.25
N ILE A 93 1.08 0.44 -14.28
CA ILE A 93 0.97 -0.93 -14.77
C ILE A 93 2.35 -1.42 -15.22
N ARG A 94 3.06 -0.61 -15.98
CA ARG A 94 4.40 -0.97 -16.45
C ARG A 94 5.37 -1.14 -15.28
N GLN A 95 5.22 -0.32 -14.26
CA GLN A 95 6.08 -0.43 -13.09
C GLN A 95 5.85 -1.78 -12.39
N VAL A 96 4.60 -2.21 -12.23
CA VAL A 96 4.31 -3.51 -11.64
C VAL A 96 4.83 -4.63 -12.54
N GLN A 97 4.63 -4.50 -13.84
CA GLN A 97 5.14 -5.51 -14.79
C GLN A 97 6.65 -5.68 -14.69
N SER A 98 7.36 -4.64 -14.31
CA SER A 98 8.81 -4.69 -14.22
C SER A 98 9.30 -5.61 -13.11
N PHE A 99 8.47 -5.90 -12.10
CA PHE A 99 8.87 -6.79 -11.03
C PHE A 99 7.98 -8.02 -10.89
N ASP A 100 6.77 -8.01 -11.47
CA ASP A 100 5.89 -9.17 -11.37
C ASP A 100 4.80 -9.10 -12.44
N THR A 101 5.09 -9.67 -13.60
CA THR A 101 4.16 -9.63 -14.74
C THR A 101 2.85 -10.34 -14.43
N LEU A 102 2.91 -11.49 -13.75
CA LEU A 102 1.70 -12.24 -13.45
C LEU A 102 0.79 -11.48 -12.49
N ALA A 103 1.39 -10.81 -11.50
CA ALA A 103 0.61 -10.00 -10.58
C ALA A 103 -0.05 -8.84 -11.32
N ALA A 104 0.67 -8.20 -12.23
CA ALA A 104 0.10 -7.10 -13.02
C ALA A 104 -1.08 -7.59 -13.84
N ASN A 105 -0.93 -8.71 -14.53
CA ASN A 105 -2.01 -9.26 -15.34
C ASN A 105 -3.26 -9.52 -14.50
N ARG A 106 -3.07 -10.03 -13.29
CA ARG A 106 -4.18 -10.36 -12.43
C ARG A 106 -4.82 -9.13 -11.81
N TYR A 107 -4.02 -8.23 -11.26
CA TYR A 107 -4.56 -7.09 -10.54
C TYR A 107 -5.17 -6.03 -11.44
N PHE A 108 -4.61 -5.85 -12.63
CA PHE A 108 -5.15 -4.89 -13.60
C PHE A 108 -6.08 -5.53 -14.62
N LYS A 109 -6.32 -6.84 -14.53
CA LYS A 109 -7.19 -7.56 -15.47
C LYS A 109 -6.76 -7.39 -16.91
N LEU A 110 -5.50 -7.62 -17.15
CA LEU A 110 -4.92 -7.47 -18.48
C LEU A 110 -5.12 -8.71 -19.33
#